data_c7c218dd8b955e34a801b6a626955993
#
_entry.id   c7c218dd8b955e34a801b6a626955993
#
_cell.length_a   1.000
_cell.length_b   1.000
_cell.length_c   1.000
_cell.angle_alpha   90.00
_cell.angle_beta   90.00
_cell.angle_gamma   90.00
#
_symmetry.space_group_name_H-M   'P 1'
#
loop_
_entity.id
_entity.type
_entity.pdbx_description
1 polymer ?
#
loop_
_entity_poly.entity_id
_entity_poly.type
_entity_poly.pdbx_seq_one_letter_code
_entity_poly.pdbx_strand_id
1 'polypeptide(L)'
;MIKTILFDLDGTLLNTIDDLADAANWVCTQHGWPTFPVETYKHFVGNGIPKLVERFSPENARTPEQLAATLAEFSARYDAHKEDKTAPYPGILELLAALKAEGVQTAVFSNKADAFCGKIIEHYFGPDSFSLVRGSRPGVPTKPDPAGVYSLMADLGADPQSTLFVGDSDVDILTGHNAGLPALGVLWGFRGQAELTAAGADALAAKPEDILTYLHQH
;
A
#
# COMPACT_ATOMS: atom_id res chain seq x y z
N MET A 1 -9.85 -22.97 2.50
CA MET A 1 -9.54 -22.24 3.76
C MET A 1 -8.27 -21.42 3.52
N ILE A 2 -8.34 -20.13 3.73
CA ILE A 2 -7.22 -19.18 3.56
C ILE A 2 -6.20 -19.39 4.69
N LYS A 3 -4.93 -19.48 4.34
CA LYS A 3 -3.79 -19.69 5.26
C LYS A 3 -2.77 -18.55 5.21
N THR A 4 -2.79 -17.76 4.13
CA THR A 4 -1.87 -16.64 3.91
C THR A 4 -2.64 -15.42 3.45
N ILE A 5 -2.34 -14.26 4.02
CA ILE A 5 -2.88 -12.97 3.55
C ILE A 5 -1.72 -12.04 3.20
N LEU A 6 -1.76 -11.53 1.96
CA LEU A 6 -0.85 -10.50 1.48
C LEU A 6 -1.57 -9.15 1.55
N PHE A 7 -1.07 -8.24 2.36
CA PHE A 7 -1.64 -6.91 2.54
C PHE A 7 -0.87 -5.86 1.75
N ASP A 8 -1.57 -4.91 1.13
CA ASP A 8 -0.95 -3.63 0.84
C ASP A 8 -0.73 -2.83 2.13
N LEU A 9 0.02 -1.74 2.05
CA LEU A 9 0.41 -0.92 3.20
C LEU A 9 -0.37 0.39 3.26
N ASP A 10 -0.09 1.30 2.29
CA ASP A 10 -0.61 2.67 2.30
C ASP A 10 -2.08 2.70 1.88
N GLY A 11 -3.00 3.03 2.78
CA GLY A 11 -4.45 2.98 2.55
C GLY A 11 -5.10 1.66 3.00
N THR A 12 -4.31 0.65 3.31
CA THR A 12 -4.81 -0.66 3.76
C THR A 12 -4.53 -0.92 5.24
N LEU A 13 -3.27 -0.96 5.62
CA LEU A 13 -2.84 -1.14 7.02
C LEU A 13 -2.65 0.21 7.73
N LEU A 14 -2.08 1.20 7.03
CA LEU A 14 -1.75 2.52 7.55
C LEU A 14 -2.46 3.61 6.75
N ASN A 15 -3.01 4.60 7.47
CA ASN A 15 -3.41 5.86 6.88
C ASN A 15 -2.19 6.78 6.78
N THR A 16 -1.56 6.81 5.63
CA THR A 16 -0.33 7.57 5.35
C THR A 16 -0.57 8.83 4.54
N ILE A 17 -1.83 9.10 4.18
CA ILE A 17 -2.15 10.10 3.14
C ILE A 17 -1.79 11.52 3.55
N ASP A 18 -1.97 11.87 4.83
CA ASP A 18 -1.72 13.23 5.31
C ASP A 18 -0.22 13.56 5.25
N ASP A 19 0.66 12.65 5.69
CA ASP A 19 2.10 12.86 5.66
C ASP A 19 2.65 12.89 4.23
N LEU A 20 2.09 12.07 3.33
CA LEU A 20 2.41 12.10 1.90
C LEU A 20 1.99 13.43 1.26
N ALA A 21 0.78 13.90 1.55
CA ALA A 21 0.24 15.16 1.04
C ALA A 21 1.03 16.37 1.59
N ASP A 22 1.35 16.37 2.88
CA ASP A 22 2.13 17.44 3.51
C ASP A 22 3.54 17.53 2.91
N ALA A 23 4.21 16.39 2.72
CA ALA A 23 5.53 16.36 2.11
C ALA A 23 5.50 16.88 0.66
N ALA A 24 4.50 16.47 -0.13
CA ALA A 24 4.34 16.94 -1.51
C ALA A 24 3.99 18.42 -1.58
N ASN A 25 3.06 18.89 -0.75
CA ASN A 25 2.68 20.31 -0.69
C ASN A 25 3.83 21.20 -0.17
N TRP A 26 4.67 20.67 0.72
CA TRP A 26 5.89 21.37 1.12
C TRP A 26 6.81 21.59 -0.07
N VAL A 27 7.09 20.54 -0.88
CA VAL A 27 7.89 20.66 -2.11
C VAL A 27 7.25 21.66 -3.08
N CYS A 28 5.95 21.55 -3.33
CA CYS A 28 5.22 22.50 -4.19
C CYS A 28 5.44 23.96 -3.71
N THR A 29 5.37 24.19 -2.40
CA THR A 29 5.57 25.53 -1.82
C THR A 29 6.99 26.05 -2.04
N GLN A 30 8.03 25.19 -1.87
CA GLN A 30 9.42 25.58 -2.07
C GLN A 30 9.67 26.04 -3.54
N HIS A 31 8.97 25.41 -4.50
CA HIS A 31 9.10 25.72 -5.93
C HIS A 31 8.09 26.75 -6.43
N GLY A 32 7.20 27.29 -5.59
CA GLY A 32 6.13 28.19 -6.00
C GLY A 32 5.08 27.51 -6.91
N TRP A 33 4.93 26.20 -6.79
CA TRP A 33 3.93 25.43 -7.53
C TRP A 33 2.59 25.39 -6.80
N PRO A 34 1.48 25.11 -7.52
CA PRO A 34 0.19 24.89 -6.89
C PRO A 34 0.22 23.73 -5.90
N THR A 35 -0.43 23.92 -4.75
CA THR A 35 -0.69 22.85 -3.77
C THR A 35 -2.05 22.20 -4.03
N PHE A 36 -2.25 20.98 -3.51
CA PHE A 36 -3.47 20.22 -3.69
C PHE A 36 -4.08 19.82 -2.34
N PRO A 37 -5.41 19.69 -2.23
CA PRO A 37 -6.06 19.13 -1.05
C PRO A 37 -5.71 17.64 -0.90
N VAL A 38 -5.79 17.12 0.33
CA VAL A 38 -5.49 15.71 0.68
C VAL A 38 -6.29 14.73 -0.20
N GLU A 39 -7.55 15.03 -0.49
CA GLU A 39 -8.41 14.19 -1.33
C GLU A 39 -7.84 13.98 -2.76
N THR A 40 -7.12 14.95 -3.30
CA THR A 40 -6.44 14.80 -4.60
C THR A 40 -5.29 13.80 -4.49
N TYR A 41 -4.56 13.83 -3.38
CA TYR A 41 -3.45 12.91 -3.14
C TYR A 41 -3.88 11.46 -3.02
N LYS A 42 -5.08 11.18 -2.56
CA LYS A 42 -5.64 9.83 -2.58
C LYS A 42 -5.59 9.20 -3.98
N HIS A 43 -5.79 10.01 -5.04
CA HIS A 43 -5.68 9.55 -6.44
C HIS A 43 -4.25 9.62 -7.01
N PHE A 44 -3.35 10.36 -6.38
CA PHE A 44 -1.95 10.44 -6.81
C PHE A 44 -1.11 9.28 -6.26
N VAL A 45 -1.46 8.75 -5.10
CA VAL A 45 -0.79 7.62 -4.41
C VAL A 45 -1.22 6.28 -5.02
N GLY A 46 -0.44 5.20 -4.79
CA GLY A 46 -0.72 3.82 -5.20
C GLY A 46 0.27 3.25 -6.23
N ASN A 47 0.86 4.10 -7.08
CA ASN A 47 1.81 3.67 -8.13
C ASN A 47 3.29 3.98 -7.79
N GLY A 48 3.60 4.14 -6.51
CA GLY A 48 4.94 4.48 -6.01
C GLY A 48 5.27 5.97 -6.01
N ILE A 49 6.30 6.34 -5.24
CA ILE A 49 6.71 7.75 -5.04
C ILE A 49 7.11 8.45 -6.35
N PRO A 50 7.84 7.83 -7.30
CA PRO A 50 8.16 8.50 -8.57
C PRO A 50 6.92 8.98 -9.33
N LYS A 51 5.83 8.17 -9.32
CA LYS A 51 4.58 8.54 -9.99
C LYS A 51 3.81 9.61 -9.21
N LEU A 52 3.86 9.58 -7.89
CA LEU A 52 3.33 10.66 -7.04
C LEU A 52 4.02 11.99 -7.37
N VAL A 53 5.36 12.01 -7.44
CA VAL A 53 6.16 13.18 -7.78
C VAL A 53 5.79 13.71 -9.15
N GLU A 54 5.68 12.86 -10.17
CA GLU A 54 5.24 13.26 -11.51
C GLU A 54 3.86 13.93 -11.49
N ARG A 55 2.92 13.37 -10.70
CA ARG A 55 1.52 13.82 -10.65
C ARG A 55 1.36 15.20 -10.01
N PHE A 56 2.11 15.50 -8.95
CA PHE A 56 2.02 16.83 -8.32
C PHE A 56 2.92 17.88 -8.98
N SER A 57 3.93 17.47 -9.75
CA SER A 57 4.79 18.42 -10.48
C SER A 57 4.03 19.05 -11.66
N PRO A 58 4.18 20.34 -11.94
CA PRO A 58 3.61 20.97 -13.12
C PRO A 58 4.30 20.45 -14.40
N GLU A 59 3.59 20.47 -15.53
CA GLU A 59 4.08 19.88 -16.80
C GLU A 59 5.46 20.41 -17.23
N ASN A 60 5.70 21.71 -17.04
CA ASN A 60 6.97 22.36 -17.36
C ASN A 60 8.14 21.99 -16.43
N ALA A 61 7.89 21.20 -15.37
CA ALA A 61 8.88 20.72 -14.41
C ALA A 61 9.03 19.17 -14.46
N ARG A 62 8.64 18.53 -15.56
CA ARG A 62 8.66 17.06 -15.69
C ARG A 62 9.78 16.53 -16.59
N THR A 63 10.90 17.27 -16.78
CA THR A 63 12.06 16.64 -17.40
C THR A 63 12.63 15.54 -16.49
N PRO A 64 13.33 14.52 -17.02
CA PRO A 64 13.92 13.46 -16.20
C PRO A 64 14.80 13.98 -15.06
N GLU A 65 15.59 15.03 -15.31
CA GLU A 65 16.49 15.65 -14.34
C GLU A 65 15.71 16.37 -13.24
N GLN A 66 14.66 17.10 -13.62
CA GLN A 66 13.80 17.82 -12.67
C GLN A 66 13.01 16.84 -11.78
N LEU A 67 12.43 15.79 -12.38
CA LEU A 67 11.73 14.76 -11.61
C LEU A 67 12.66 14.03 -10.64
N ALA A 68 13.90 13.75 -11.05
CA ALA A 68 14.90 13.15 -10.16
C ALA A 68 15.26 14.06 -8.98
N ALA A 69 15.43 15.36 -9.22
CA ALA A 69 15.68 16.34 -8.15
C ALA A 69 14.50 16.48 -7.21
N THR A 70 13.28 16.62 -7.75
CA THR A 70 12.03 16.71 -6.98
C THR A 70 11.79 15.44 -6.15
N LEU A 71 12.10 14.26 -6.72
CA LEU A 71 12.01 12.97 -6.02
C LEU A 71 12.96 12.91 -4.82
N ALA A 72 14.18 13.39 -4.98
CA ALA A 72 15.15 13.42 -3.87
C ALA A 72 14.69 14.37 -2.76
N GLU A 73 14.20 15.55 -3.11
CA GLU A 73 13.67 16.55 -2.16
C GLU A 73 12.43 16.04 -1.40
N PHE A 74 11.46 15.48 -2.15
CA PHE A 74 10.28 14.84 -1.57
C PHE A 74 10.67 13.71 -0.61
N SER A 75 11.58 12.82 -1.04
CA SER A 75 12.00 11.67 -0.25
C SER A 75 12.67 12.08 1.06
N ALA A 76 13.53 13.10 1.03
CA ALA A 76 14.16 13.64 2.22
C ALA A 76 13.14 14.26 3.19
N ARG A 77 12.17 15.04 2.67
CA ARG A 77 11.10 15.62 3.47
C ARG A 77 10.20 14.54 4.06
N TYR A 78 9.76 13.57 3.24
CA TYR A 78 8.88 12.49 3.68
C TYR A 78 9.58 11.59 4.72
N ASP A 79 10.85 11.24 4.54
CA ASP A 79 11.56 10.40 5.52
C ASP A 79 11.64 11.06 6.91
N ALA A 80 11.76 12.39 6.96
CA ALA A 80 11.79 13.14 8.22
C ALA A 80 10.42 13.30 8.90
N HIS A 81 9.31 13.17 8.15
CA HIS A 81 7.95 13.51 8.61
C HIS A 81 6.90 12.41 8.36
N LYS A 82 7.30 11.20 7.94
CA LYS A 82 6.39 10.10 7.58
C LYS A 82 5.61 9.49 8.74
N GLU A 83 5.89 9.94 9.96
CA GLU A 83 5.30 9.43 11.20
C GLU A 83 4.56 10.54 11.97
N ASP A 84 4.42 11.76 11.39
CA ASP A 84 3.80 12.90 12.07
C ASP A 84 2.27 12.71 12.25
N LYS A 85 1.60 12.12 11.25
CA LYS A 85 0.14 11.91 11.22
C LYS A 85 -0.25 10.48 10.82
N THR A 86 0.69 9.71 10.31
CA THR A 86 0.47 8.31 9.92
C THR A 86 0.05 7.50 11.15
N ALA A 87 -0.93 6.63 10.97
CA ALA A 87 -1.39 5.71 12.02
C ALA A 87 -2.01 4.45 11.40
N PRO A 88 -2.01 3.32 12.12
CA PRO A 88 -2.83 2.16 11.74
C PRO A 88 -4.31 2.55 11.66
N TYR A 89 -5.02 1.99 10.67
CA TYR A 89 -6.46 2.14 10.66
C TYR A 89 -7.10 1.47 11.90
N PRO A 90 -8.21 2.03 12.43
CA PRO A 90 -8.91 1.42 13.56
C PRO A 90 -9.27 -0.05 13.30
N GLY A 91 -8.95 -0.95 14.23
CA GLY A 91 -9.22 -2.39 14.13
C GLY A 91 -8.13 -3.21 13.44
N ILE A 92 -7.10 -2.61 12.84
CA ILE A 92 -6.00 -3.34 12.18
C ILE A 92 -5.14 -4.12 13.18
N LEU A 93 -4.84 -3.55 14.34
CA LEU A 93 -4.04 -4.24 15.36
C LEU A 93 -4.78 -5.46 15.90
N GLU A 94 -6.08 -5.33 16.13
CA GLU A 94 -6.97 -6.40 16.56
C GLU A 94 -7.11 -7.49 15.50
N LEU A 95 -7.24 -7.10 14.22
CA LEU A 95 -7.24 -8.03 13.09
C LEU A 95 -5.96 -8.85 13.04
N LEU A 96 -4.79 -8.20 13.08
CA LEU A 96 -3.49 -8.90 13.02
C LEU A 96 -3.30 -9.85 14.20
N ALA A 97 -3.73 -9.46 15.40
CA ALA A 97 -3.70 -10.33 16.58
C ALA A 97 -4.60 -11.56 16.41
N ALA A 98 -5.81 -11.40 15.86
CA ALA A 98 -6.72 -12.50 15.59
C ALA A 98 -6.17 -13.46 14.51
N LEU A 99 -5.67 -12.93 13.39
CA LEU A 99 -5.03 -13.72 12.34
C LEU A 99 -3.86 -14.55 12.86
N LYS A 100 -3.02 -13.95 13.70
CA LYS A 100 -1.90 -14.65 14.36
C LYS A 100 -2.38 -15.76 15.30
N ALA A 101 -3.45 -15.53 16.08
CA ALA A 101 -4.03 -16.53 16.96
C ALA A 101 -4.63 -17.71 16.20
N GLU A 102 -5.16 -17.48 15.00
CA GLU A 102 -5.68 -18.51 14.09
C GLU A 102 -4.59 -19.19 13.25
N GLY A 103 -3.32 -18.81 13.40
CA GLY A 103 -2.20 -19.37 12.66
C GLY A 103 -2.16 -18.95 11.19
N VAL A 104 -2.83 -17.87 10.82
CA VAL A 104 -2.78 -17.30 9.47
C VAL A 104 -1.47 -16.56 9.26
N GLN A 105 -0.76 -16.90 8.22
CA GLN A 105 0.47 -16.23 7.83
C GLN A 105 0.14 -14.88 7.17
N THR A 106 0.77 -13.80 7.62
CA THR A 106 0.56 -12.46 7.06
C THR A 106 1.86 -11.90 6.48
N ALA A 107 1.77 -11.20 5.36
CA ALA A 107 2.88 -10.49 4.75
C ALA A 107 2.42 -9.17 4.12
N VAL A 108 3.37 -8.26 3.92
CA VAL A 108 3.13 -6.97 3.26
C VAL A 108 3.77 -6.95 1.88
N PHE A 109 3.00 -6.48 0.88
CA PHE A 109 3.48 -6.24 -0.48
C PHE A 109 3.01 -4.88 -0.99
N SER A 110 3.92 -3.92 -1.12
CA SER A 110 3.59 -2.53 -1.43
C SER A 110 4.44 -1.92 -2.56
N ASN A 111 3.86 -0.95 -3.29
CA ASN A 111 4.57 -0.09 -4.23
C ASN A 111 5.42 1.00 -3.54
N LYS A 112 5.30 1.14 -2.21
CA LYS A 112 6.19 1.95 -1.39
C LYS A 112 7.62 1.41 -1.46
N ALA A 113 8.63 2.28 -1.50
CA ALA A 113 10.02 1.83 -1.53
C ALA A 113 10.36 0.92 -0.34
N ASP A 114 11.05 -0.19 -0.60
CA ASP A 114 11.37 -1.25 0.37
C ASP A 114 12.06 -0.69 1.64
N ALA A 115 12.96 0.28 1.45
CA ALA A 115 13.66 0.94 2.55
C ALA A 115 12.73 1.69 3.54
N PHE A 116 11.55 2.12 3.11
CA PHE A 116 10.54 2.74 3.98
C PHE A 116 9.59 1.71 4.58
N CYS A 117 9.25 0.64 3.83
CA CYS A 117 8.30 -0.38 4.29
C CYS A 117 8.75 -1.02 5.61
N GLY A 118 9.99 -1.53 5.68
CA GLY A 118 10.49 -2.20 6.87
C GLY A 118 10.45 -1.32 8.11
N LYS A 119 10.94 -0.08 8.00
CA LYS A 119 10.99 0.87 9.13
C LYS A 119 9.60 1.23 9.66
N ILE A 120 8.65 1.53 8.78
CA ILE A 120 7.31 1.95 9.17
C ILE A 120 6.50 0.79 9.76
N ILE A 121 6.69 -0.42 9.23
CA ILE A 121 6.09 -1.63 9.81
C ILE A 121 6.64 -1.91 11.20
N GLU A 122 7.96 -1.86 11.38
CA GLU A 122 8.58 -2.06 12.69
C GLU A 122 8.11 -1.02 13.72
N HIS A 123 7.97 0.25 13.31
CA HIS A 123 7.51 1.33 14.16
C HIS A 123 6.06 1.12 14.67
N TYR A 124 5.12 0.78 13.78
CA TYR A 124 3.69 0.70 14.14
C TYR A 124 3.24 -0.67 14.61
N PHE A 125 3.87 -1.74 14.16
CA PHE A 125 3.42 -3.11 14.41
C PHE A 125 4.45 -3.97 15.16
N GLY A 126 5.71 -3.53 15.24
CA GLY A 126 6.81 -4.29 15.82
C GLY A 126 7.50 -5.25 14.82
N PRO A 127 8.69 -5.77 15.19
CA PRO A 127 9.56 -6.48 14.25
C PRO A 127 9.01 -7.83 13.75
N ASP A 128 8.16 -8.51 14.54
CA ASP A 128 7.68 -9.86 14.24
C ASP A 128 6.18 -9.90 13.88
N SER A 129 5.64 -8.78 13.38
CA SER A 129 4.21 -8.65 13.09
C SER A 129 3.80 -9.32 11.78
N PHE A 130 4.73 -9.42 10.84
CA PHE A 130 4.53 -10.03 9.52
C PHE A 130 5.64 -11.02 9.22
N SER A 131 5.30 -12.13 8.54
CA SER A 131 6.27 -13.13 8.11
C SER A 131 7.28 -12.57 7.10
N LEU A 132 6.83 -11.66 6.24
CA LEU A 132 7.68 -10.92 5.30
C LEU A 132 7.08 -9.53 5.01
N VAL A 133 7.97 -8.56 4.82
CA VAL A 133 7.62 -7.21 4.34
C VAL A 133 8.41 -6.94 3.08
N ARG A 134 7.72 -6.60 1.99
CA ARG A 134 8.34 -6.33 0.70
C ARG A 134 7.76 -5.07 0.07
N GLY A 135 8.63 -4.11 -0.17
CA GLY A 135 8.33 -2.92 -0.94
C GLY A 135 8.88 -2.99 -2.36
N SER A 136 8.72 -1.89 -3.09
CA SER A 136 9.29 -1.69 -4.43
C SER A 136 10.81 -1.62 -4.38
N ARG A 137 11.48 -2.31 -5.33
CA ARG A 137 12.93 -2.37 -5.49
C ARG A 137 13.32 -2.03 -6.92
N PRO A 138 14.48 -1.38 -7.15
CA PRO A 138 14.97 -1.14 -8.50
C PRO A 138 15.08 -2.44 -9.32
N GLY A 139 14.61 -2.40 -10.56
CA GLY A 139 14.67 -3.54 -11.48
C GLY A 139 13.63 -4.63 -11.26
N VAL A 140 12.74 -4.48 -10.26
CA VAL A 140 11.60 -5.37 -10.06
C VAL A 140 10.32 -4.63 -10.46
N PRO A 141 9.45 -5.23 -11.31
CA PRO A 141 8.18 -4.62 -11.64
C PRO A 141 7.33 -4.35 -10.39
N THR A 142 6.64 -3.21 -10.41
CA THR A 142 5.71 -2.82 -9.35
C THR A 142 4.30 -3.37 -9.60
N LYS A 143 3.44 -3.39 -8.59
CA LYS A 143 2.02 -3.67 -8.76
C LYS A 143 1.44 -2.81 -9.91
N PRO A 144 0.61 -3.34 -10.80
CA PRO A 144 -0.08 -4.64 -10.74
C PRO A 144 0.66 -5.82 -11.41
N ASP A 145 1.96 -5.73 -11.69
CA ASP A 145 2.73 -6.87 -12.18
C ASP A 145 2.82 -7.96 -11.09
N PRO A 146 2.51 -9.23 -11.40
CA PRO A 146 2.45 -10.29 -10.40
C PRO A 146 3.82 -10.85 -9.98
N ALA A 147 4.91 -10.50 -10.65
CA ALA A 147 6.24 -11.08 -10.41
C ALA A 147 6.69 -10.95 -8.94
N GLY A 148 6.41 -9.79 -8.31
CA GLY A 148 6.73 -9.57 -6.91
C GLY A 148 5.91 -10.44 -5.96
N VAL A 149 4.64 -10.70 -6.30
CA VAL A 149 3.75 -11.61 -5.53
C VAL A 149 4.25 -13.05 -5.62
N TYR A 150 4.59 -13.53 -6.83
CA TYR A 150 5.15 -14.89 -6.99
C TYR A 150 6.44 -15.09 -6.18
N SER A 151 7.35 -14.11 -6.23
CA SER A 151 8.57 -14.17 -5.41
C SER A 151 8.26 -14.17 -3.91
N LEU A 152 7.32 -13.33 -3.46
CA LEU A 152 6.92 -13.26 -2.06
C LEU A 152 6.29 -14.57 -1.58
N MET A 153 5.37 -15.15 -2.37
CA MET A 153 4.76 -16.45 -2.06
C MET A 153 5.78 -17.58 -2.01
N ALA A 154 6.75 -17.61 -2.93
CA ALA A 154 7.83 -18.61 -2.92
C ALA A 154 8.66 -18.54 -1.65
N ASP A 155 9.02 -17.34 -1.21
CA ASP A 155 9.80 -17.13 0.03
C ASP A 155 8.99 -17.48 1.30
N LEU A 156 7.66 -17.34 1.25
CA LEU A 156 6.74 -17.70 2.32
C LEU A 156 6.39 -19.21 2.34
N GLY A 157 6.64 -19.92 1.25
CA GLY A 157 6.09 -21.26 1.03
C GLY A 157 4.57 -21.27 0.92
N ALA A 158 3.99 -20.16 0.45
CA ALA A 158 2.53 -19.98 0.37
C ALA A 158 1.93 -20.63 -0.87
N ASP A 159 0.79 -21.30 -0.69
CA ASP A 159 0.01 -21.91 -1.77
C ASP A 159 -1.00 -20.88 -2.32
N PRO A 160 -1.01 -20.60 -3.64
CA PRO A 160 -1.99 -19.71 -4.25
C PRO A 160 -3.45 -20.05 -3.95
N GLN A 161 -3.79 -21.34 -3.81
CA GLN A 161 -5.16 -21.78 -3.51
C GLN A 161 -5.62 -21.44 -2.08
N SER A 162 -4.70 -21.06 -1.20
CA SER A 162 -4.98 -20.67 0.18
C SER A 162 -4.40 -19.30 0.53
N THR A 163 -4.14 -18.46 -0.50
CA THR A 163 -3.62 -17.09 -0.34
C THR A 163 -4.67 -16.08 -0.80
N LEU A 164 -4.85 -15.02 0.00
CA LEU A 164 -5.71 -13.87 -0.28
C LEU A 164 -4.86 -12.62 -0.45
N PHE A 165 -5.16 -11.77 -1.43
CA PHE A 165 -4.61 -10.42 -1.53
C PHE A 165 -5.61 -9.40 -0.97
N VAL A 166 -5.16 -8.46 -0.15
CA VAL A 166 -6.00 -7.43 0.47
C VAL A 166 -5.40 -6.05 0.22
N GLY A 167 -6.19 -5.15 -0.36
CA GLY A 167 -5.76 -3.79 -0.67
C GLY A 167 -6.91 -2.81 -0.85
N ASP A 168 -6.59 -1.53 -1.02
CA ASP A 168 -7.59 -0.45 -1.07
C ASP A 168 -7.77 0.19 -2.45
N SER A 169 -7.07 -0.30 -3.47
CA SER A 169 -7.07 0.29 -4.82
C SER A 169 -7.29 -0.74 -5.93
N ASP A 170 -7.62 -0.24 -7.14
CA ASP A 170 -7.67 -1.03 -8.36
C ASP A 170 -6.35 -1.76 -8.64
N VAL A 171 -5.22 -1.12 -8.33
CA VAL A 171 -3.89 -1.71 -8.48
C VAL A 171 -3.74 -2.99 -7.65
N ASP A 172 -4.32 -3.03 -6.44
CA ASP A 172 -4.26 -4.18 -5.54
C ASP A 172 -5.12 -5.33 -6.04
N ILE A 173 -6.34 -5.02 -6.45
CA ILE A 173 -7.27 -6.01 -7.01
C ILE A 173 -6.67 -6.65 -8.26
N LEU A 174 -6.16 -5.84 -9.18
CA LEU A 174 -5.48 -6.32 -10.37
C LEU A 174 -4.21 -7.12 -10.03
N THR A 175 -3.48 -6.76 -8.99
CA THR A 175 -2.29 -7.51 -8.54
C THR A 175 -2.66 -8.92 -8.08
N GLY A 176 -3.69 -9.04 -7.23
CA GLY A 176 -4.21 -10.33 -6.79
C GLY A 176 -4.63 -11.18 -7.99
N HIS A 177 -5.47 -10.65 -8.86
CA HIS A 177 -5.96 -11.37 -10.06
C HIS A 177 -4.85 -11.76 -11.04
N ASN A 178 -3.90 -10.88 -11.31
CA ASN A 178 -2.76 -11.17 -12.18
C ASN A 178 -1.87 -12.27 -11.59
N ALA A 179 -1.84 -12.40 -10.25
CA ALA A 179 -1.15 -13.48 -9.56
C ALA A 179 -1.99 -14.76 -9.41
N GLY A 180 -3.23 -14.77 -9.88
CA GLY A 180 -4.16 -15.91 -9.75
C GLY A 180 -4.73 -16.08 -8.33
N LEU A 181 -4.75 -15.00 -7.53
CA LEU A 181 -5.27 -14.99 -6.17
C LEU A 181 -6.63 -14.31 -6.12
N PRO A 182 -7.52 -14.71 -5.19
CA PRO A 182 -8.65 -13.87 -4.82
C PRO A 182 -8.16 -12.55 -4.23
N ALA A 183 -8.89 -11.46 -4.54
CA ALA A 183 -8.55 -10.11 -4.12
C ALA A 183 -9.72 -9.44 -3.39
N LEU A 184 -9.48 -9.03 -2.14
CA LEU A 184 -10.46 -8.34 -1.29
C LEU A 184 -10.12 -6.86 -1.20
N GLY A 185 -11.11 -6.02 -1.56
CA GLY A 185 -11.00 -4.58 -1.46
C GLY A 185 -11.45 -4.05 -0.11
N VAL A 186 -10.67 -3.14 0.49
CA VAL A 186 -11.04 -2.50 1.76
C VAL A 186 -11.60 -1.09 1.52
N LEU A 187 -12.70 -0.74 2.21
CA LEU A 187 -13.45 0.51 1.97
C LEU A 187 -13.01 1.69 2.86
N TRP A 188 -12.13 1.47 3.82
CA TRP A 188 -11.59 2.54 4.68
C TRP A 188 -10.37 3.24 4.11
N GLY A 189 -9.84 2.77 2.95
CA GLY A 189 -8.63 3.27 2.32
C GLY A 189 -8.82 4.52 1.46
N PHE A 190 -7.96 4.69 0.47
CA PHE A 190 -7.94 5.88 -0.39
C PHE A 190 -8.96 5.82 -1.52
N ARG A 191 -9.40 4.61 -1.92
CA ARG A 191 -10.35 4.40 -3.02
C ARG A 191 -11.72 3.97 -2.50
N GLY A 192 -12.73 4.33 -3.29
CA GLY A 192 -14.11 4.02 -2.95
C GLY A 192 -14.61 2.70 -3.55
N GLN A 193 -15.77 2.25 -3.06
CA GLN A 193 -16.42 1.02 -3.50
C GLN A 193 -16.56 0.90 -5.02
N ALA A 194 -16.90 2.00 -5.71
CA ALA A 194 -17.13 2.00 -7.15
C ALA A 194 -15.87 1.59 -7.93
N GLU A 195 -14.69 2.09 -7.54
CA GLU A 195 -13.42 1.76 -8.17
C GLU A 195 -13.04 0.29 -7.91
N LEU A 196 -13.12 -0.16 -6.65
CA LEU A 196 -12.82 -1.53 -6.27
C LEU A 196 -13.74 -2.54 -6.97
N THR A 197 -15.04 -2.24 -7.05
CA THR A 197 -16.01 -3.07 -7.78
C THR A 197 -15.72 -3.09 -9.28
N ALA A 198 -15.38 -1.95 -9.87
CA ALA A 198 -15.01 -1.86 -11.29
C ALA A 198 -13.72 -2.62 -11.61
N ALA A 199 -12.76 -2.67 -10.67
CA ALA A 199 -11.56 -3.50 -10.76
C ALA A 199 -11.82 -5.00 -10.59
N GLY A 200 -13.02 -5.38 -10.17
CA GLY A 200 -13.45 -6.77 -10.04
C GLY A 200 -13.17 -7.40 -8.68
N ALA A 201 -13.08 -6.63 -7.60
CA ALA A 201 -12.85 -7.18 -6.26
C ALA A 201 -13.81 -8.36 -5.96
N ASP A 202 -13.27 -9.49 -5.51
CA ASP A 202 -14.05 -10.71 -5.20
C ASP A 202 -14.92 -10.51 -3.96
N ALA A 203 -14.48 -9.65 -3.04
CA ALA A 203 -15.24 -9.21 -1.88
C ALA A 203 -14.82 -7.80 -1.45
N LEU A 204 -15.66 -7.16 -0.66
CA LEU A 204 -15.40 -5.85 -0.07
C LEU A 204 -15.54 -5.93 1.46
N ALA A 205 -14.57 -5.35 2.17
CA ALA A 205 -14.57 -5.22 3.62
C ALA A 205 -14.84 -3.75 4.00
N ALA A 206 -15.88 -3.50 4.77
CA ALA A 206 -16.18 -2.17 5.29
C ALA A 206 -15.36 -1.83 6.55
N LYS A 207 -14.90 -2.84 7.26
CA LYS A 207 -14.08 -2.76 8.48
C LYS A 207 -13.15 -3.97 8.58
N PRO A 208 -12.06 -3.90 9.36
CA PRO A 208 -11.07 -4.97 9.43
C PRO A 208 -11.63 -6.35 9.83
N GLU A 209 -12.65 -6.40 10.71
CA GLU A 209 -13.28 -7.66 11.13
C GLU A 209 -13.98 -8.40 9.99
N ASP A 210 -14.35 -7.71 8.90
CA ASP A 210 -14.98 -8.34 7.73
C ASP A 210 -13.98 -9.26 7.00
N ILE A 211 -12.68 -9.02 7.14
CA ILE A 211 -11.61 -9.91 6.61
C ILE A 211 -11.65 -11.26 7.34
N LEU A 212 -11.83 -11.28 8.67
CA LEU A 212 -11.99 -12.54 9.43
C LEU A 212 -13.27 -13.27 9.02
N THR A 213 -14.34 -12.52 8.79
CA THR A 213 -15.61 -13.10 8.31
C THR A 213 -15.41 -13.78 6.95
N TYR A 214 -14.69 -13.12 6.01
CA TYR A 214 -14.36 -13.71 4.71
C TYR A 214 -13.50 -14.98 4.85
N LEU A 215 -12.50 -14.94 5.72
CA LEU A 215 -11.58 -16.06 5.96
C LEU A 215 -12.33 -17.29 6.48
N HIS A 216 -13.32 -17.11 7.36
CA HIS A 216 -14.10 -18.21 7.93
C HIS A 216 -15.11 -18.81 6.95
N GLN A 217 -15.40 -18.13 5.83
CA GLN A 217 -16.33 -18.60 4.79
C GLN A 217 -15.63 -19.33 3.63
N HIS A 218 -14.31 -19.17 3.49
CA HIS A 218 -13.50 -19.67 2.36
C HIS A 218 -12.26 -20.44 2.86
#